data_4a286d4c83cf7a689c1d4c7187083b9b
#
_entry.id   4a286d4c83cf7a689c1d4c7187083b9b
#
_cell.length_a   1.000
_cell.length_b   1.000
_cell.length_c   1.000
_cell.angle_alpha   90.00
_cell.angle_beta   90.00
_cell.angle_gamma   90.00
#
_symmetry.space_group_name_H-M   'P 1'
#
loop_
_entity.id
_entity.type
_entity.pdbx_description
1 polymer ?
#
loop_
_entity_poly.entity_id
_entity_poly.type
_entity_poly.pdbx_seq_one_letter_code
_entity_poly.pdbx_strand_id
1 'polypeptide(L)'
;MENFISYAILHIFMYTRMNVASKTREILDRSFDEPISVEDGNYLMNLKGSDIYALLATADAVRHEIVGDTVTFINNCNINFTNVCTVRCGFCGFGRDIDDPDAYILNDEQILAKAQGAVETGAREFCVMGGVLKDADIEYYEHILKLLKSNFPQVDIHGFSPTMIADAAKVSEIPTSEAFKILKKAGLGTIPGTAAEILNDRTREIVCPQKVSTEEWIRIIKEAHNAGIDGSATMMYGHVETIEERVEHIDILRQIQLETGGFNEFIPMTFMPDYSPMFLEGQKDLGATGTEDLKLLAVARLMLRDIIPNIQVSWVKVGFRFAQVALLAGANDMGGTLGGDELSEASGAPDGVDTSIQYLTRIVKDLNRKPLERNSHYTEFYPVE
;
A
#
# COMPACT_ATOMS: atom_id res chain seq x y z
N MET A 1 -16.90 -18.90 -22.86
CA MET A 1 -16.10 -19.42 -24.00
C MET A 1 -15.91 -18.36 -25.11
N GLU A 2 -16.92 -17.60 -25.52
CA GLU A 2 -16.78 -16.59 -26.59
C GLU A 2 -15.86 -15.40 -26.20
N ASN A 3 -15.83 -14.97 -24.93
CA ASN A 3 -14.95 -13.90 -24.49
C ASN A 3 -13.46 -14.31 -24.44
N PHE A 4 -13.15 -15.56 -24.09
CA PHE A 4 -11.79 -16.09 -24.04
C PHE A 4 -11.10 -16.11 -25.43
N ILE A 5 -11.85 -16.50 -26.44
CA ILE A 5 -11.33 -16.52 -27.84
C ILE A 5 -11.07 -15.10 -28.33
N SER A 6 -11.86 -14.12 -27.91
CA SER A 6 -11.71 -12.71 -28.30
C SER A 6 -10.44 -12.08 -27.74
N TYR A 7 -10.10 -12.33 -26.48
CA TYR A 7 -8.89 -11.77 -25.85
C TYR A 7 -7.60 -12.40 -26.39
N ALA A 8 -7.55 -13.72 -26.53
CA ALA A 8 -6.39 -14.41 -27.09
C ALA A 8 -6.10 -13.97 -28.54
N ILE A 9 -7.14 -13.79 -29.36
CA ILE A 9 -7.00 -13.31 -30.75
C ILE A 9 -6.54 -11.86 -30.78
N LEU A 10 -7.05 -11.00 -29.90
CA LEU A 10 -6.63 -9.60 -29.78
C LEU A 10 -5.15 -9.49 -29.38
N HIS A 11 -4.69 -10.32 -28.45
CA HIS A 11 -3.30 -10.42 -27.98
C HIS A 11 -2.35 -10.82 -29.13
N ILE A 12 -2.68 -11.88 -29.87
CA ILE A 12 -1.87 -12.34 -31.01
C ILE A 12 -1.80 -11.25 -32.09
N PHE A 13 -2.90 -10.53 -32.35
CA PHE A 13 -2.93 -9.44 -33.33
C PHE A 13 -2.12 -8.22 -32.88
N MET A 14 -2.12 -7.91 -31.60
CA MET A 14 -1.38 -6.78 -31.01
C MET A 14 0.14 -7.02 -31.11
N TYR A 15 0.61 -8.20 -30.72
CA TYR A 15 2.04 -8.53 -30.76
C TYR A 15 2.62 -8.59 -32.19
N THR A 16 1.83 -9.01 -33.19
CA THR A 16 2.29 -9.08 -34.58
C THR A 16 2.51 -7.72 -35.21
N ARG A 17 1.85 -6.67 -34.72
CA ARG A 17 2.00 -5.29 -35.25
C ARG A 17 2.95 -4.42 -34.42
N MET A 18 3.17 -4.77 -33.18
CA MET A 18 4.02 -4.05 -32.24
C MET A 18 5.38 -4.75 -32.15
N ASN A 19 6.23 -4.83 -32.96
CA ASN A 19 7.57 -5.46 -32.95
C ASN A 19 8.12 -5.80 -31.53
N VAL A 20 7.38 -6.63 -30.77
CA VAL A 20 7.69 -7.04 -29.41
C VAL A 20 8.80 -8.09 -29.44
N ALA A 21 9.82 -7.96 -28.58
CA ALA A 21 10.92 -8.90 -28.47
C ALA A 21 10.43 -10.33 -28.13
N SER A 22 11.07 -11.35 -28.70
CA SER A 22 10.65 -12.75 -28.52
C SER A 22 10.63 -13.17 -27.03
N LYS A 23 11.66 -12.78 -26.26
CA LYS A 23 11.72 -13.07 -24.81
C LYS A 23 10.57 -12.38 -24.07
N THR A 24 10.26 -11.12 -24.39
CA THR A 24 9.11 -10.40 -23.80
C THR A 24 7.82 -11.17 -24.05
N ARG A 25 7.58 -11.56 -25.30
CA ARG A 25 6.37 -12.31 -25.69
C ARG A 25 6.24 -13.62 -24.93
N GLU A 26 7.31 -14.42 -24.86
CA GLU A 26 7.33 -15.71 -24.15
C GLU A 26 6.94 -15.55 -22.68
N ILE A 27 7.51 -14.54 -21.98
CA ILE A 27 7.19 -14.28 -20.58
C ILE A 27 5.72 -13.85 -20.42
N LEU A 28 5.26 -12.93 -21.27
CA LEU A 28 3.90 -12.41 -21.21
C LEU A 28 2.84 -13.47 -21.54
N ASP A 29 3.09 -14.33 -22.52
CA ASP A 29 2.18 -15.44 -22.85
C ASP A 29 2.04 -16.42 -21.67
N ARG A 30 3.16 -16.80 -21.01
CA ARG A 30 3.16 -17.68 -19.85
C ARG A 30 2.47 -17.06 -18.62
N SER A 31 2.52 -15.74 -18.47
CA SER A 31 1.94 -15.03 -17.33
C SER A 31 0.40 -15.16 -17.21
N PHE A 32 -0.28 -15.63 -18.26
CA PHE A 32 -1.71 -15.97 -18.19
C PHE A 32 -1.98 -17.26 -17.41
N ASP A 33 -1.03 -18.18 -17.36
CA ASP A 33 -1.20 -19.47 -16.73
C ASP A 33 -0.61 -19.53 -15.31
N GLU A 34 0.51 -18.83 -15.08
CA GLU A 34 1.25 -18.87 -13.81
C GLU A 34 1.92 -17.53 -13.46
N PRO A 35 2.21 -17.28 -12.17
CA PRO A 35 2.99 -16.11 -11.74
C PRO A 35 4.38 -16.11 -12.36
N ILE A 36 4.86 -14.96 -12.81
CA ILE A 36 6.21 -14.83 -13.36
C ILE A 36 7.28 -14.96 -12.27
N SER A 37 8.49 -15.39 -12.68
CA SER A 37 9.65 -15.52 -11.80
C SER A 37 10.29 -14.16 -11.45
N VAL A 38 11.19 -14.17 -10.45
CA VAL A 38 12.04 -13.00 -10.12
C VAL A 38 12.90 -12.59 -11.31
N GLU A 39 13.47 -13.57 -12.07
CA GLU A 39 14.26 -13.28 -13.26
C GLU A 39 13.42 -12.59 -14.36
N ASP A 40 12.20 -13.06 -14.58
CA ASP A 40 11.27 -12.44 -15.54
C ASP A 40 10.86 -11.04 -15.09
N GLY A 41 10.57 -10.86 -13.79
CA GLY A 41 10.26 -9.55 -13.21
C GLY A 41 11.38 -8.54 -13.43
N ASN A 42 12.62 -8.93 -13.16
CA ASN A 42 13.80 -8.11 -13.41
C ASN A 42 13.96 -7.76 -14.90
N TYR A 43 13.72 -8.72 -15.78
CA TYR A 43 13.75 -8.47 -17.23
C TYR A 43 12.67 -7.46 -17.63
N LEU A 44 11.42 -7.65 -17.19
CA LEU A 44 10.28 -6.80 -17.55
C LEU A 44 10.42 -5.38 -16.97
N MET A 45 10.97 -5.21 -15.80
CA MET A 45 11.25 -3.88 -15.22
C MET A 45 12.25 -3.07 -16.05
N ASN A 46 13.12 -3.73 -16.82
CA ASN A 46 14.12 -3.10 -17.69
C ASN A 46 13.64 -2.86 -19.12
N LEU A 47 12.39 -3.18 -19.46
CA LEU A 47 11.82 -2.96 -20.80
C LEU A 47 11.82 -1.49 -21.22
N LYS A 48 11.95 -1.29 -22.54
CA LYS A 48 11.92 0.02 -23.20
C LYS A 48 11.07 -0.04 -24.46
N GLY A 49 10.61 1.11 -24.92
CA GLY A 49 9.90 1.25 -26.20
C GLY A 49 8.58 0.48 -26.25
N SER A 50 8.31 -0.21 -27.36
CA SER A 50 7.04 -0.88 -27.61
C SER A 50 6.72 -2.04 -26.66
N ASP A 51 7.74 -2.69 -26.10
CA ASP A 51 7.59 -3.81 -25.19
C ASP A 51 6.88 -3.40 -23.88
N ILE A 52 7.02 -2.12 -23.45
CA ILE A 52 6.29 -1.58 -22.31
C ILE A 52 4.78 -1.65 -22.54
N TYR A 53 4.29 -1.27 -23.74
CA TYR A 53 2.84 -1.32 -24.02
C TYR A 53 2.31 -2.76 -23.97
N ALA A 54 3.09 -3.72 -24.46
CA ALA A 54 2.74 -5.13 -24.38
C ALA A 54 2.64 -5.59 -22.92
N LEU A 55 3.60 -5.21 -22.07
CA LEU A 55 3.58 -5.51 -20.64
C LEU A 55 2.33 -4.93 -19.95
N LEU A 56 2.02 -3.64 -20.16
CA LEU A 56 0.87 -2.99 -19.52
C LEU A 56 -0.45 -3.64 -19.96
N ALA A 57 -0.61 -3.89 -21.26
CA ALA A 57 -1.82 -4.52 -21.80
C ALA A 57 -2.01 -5.96 -21.29
N THR A 58 -0.91 -6.74 -21.17
CA THR A 58 -0.97 -8.09 -20.59
C THR A 58 -1.34 -8.05 -19.12
N ALA A 59 -0.73 -7.14 -18.34
CA ALA A 59 -1.06 -6.99 -16.92
C ALA A 59 -2.54 -6.62 -16.71
N ASP A 60 -3.11 -5.76 -17.55
CA ASP A 60 -4.53 -5.44 -17.50
C ASP A 60 -5.42 -6.61 -17.90
N ALA A 61 -5.03 -7.40 -18.87
CA ALA A 61 -5.75 -8.61 -19.26
C ALA A 61 -5.72 -9.66 -18.14
N VAL A 62 -4.57 -9.90 -17.51
CA VAL A 62 -4.43 -10.79 -16.35
C VAL A 62 -5.25 -10.27 -15.16
N ARG A 63 -5.24 -8.95 -14.88
CA ARG A 63 -6.13 -8.35 -13.89
C ARG A 63 -7.60 -8.67 -14.19
N HIS A 64 -8.02 -8.53 -15.46
CA HIS A 64 -9.40 -8.81 -15.85
C HIS A 64 -9.79 -10.27 -15.63
N GLU A 65 -8.90 -11.22 -15.88
CA GLU A 65 -9.15 -12.64 -15.60
C GLU A 65 -9.34 -12.93 -14.10
N ILE A 66 -8.59 -12.22 -13.23
CA ILE A 66 -8.58 -12.49 -11.78
C ILE A 66 -9.72 -11.78 -11.06
N VAL A 67 -9.93 -10.49 -11.33
CA VAL A 67 -10.86 -9.63 -10.56
C VAL A 67 -11.99 -9.01 -11.41
N GLY A 68 -12.03 -9.31 -12.70
CA GLY A 68 -13.02 -8.73 -13.63
C GLY A 68 -12.83 -7.22 -13.82
N ASP A 69 -13.90 -6.51 -14.17
CA ASP A 69 -13.89 -5.06 -14.39
C ASP A 69 -14.17 -4.24 -13.13
N THR A 70 -14.13 -4.88 -11.98
CA THR A 70 -14.33 -4.20 -10.70
C THR A 70 -13.09 -3.40 -10.31
N VAL A 71 -13.30 -2.14 -9.92
CA VAL A 71 -12.32 -1.31 -9.24
C VAL A 71 -12.87 -0.92 -7.89
N THR A 72 -12.12 -1.21 -6.84
CA THR A 72 -12.52 -0.95 -5.46
C THR A 72 -11.88 0.30 -4.89
N PHE A 73 -12.50 0.83 -3.84
CA PHE A 73 -11.99 1.89 -2.97
C PHE A 73 -12.74 1.83 -1.63
N ILE A 74 -12.22 2.53 -0.61
CA ILE A 74 -12.84 2.57 0.71
C ILE A 74 -13.08 4.02 1.16
N ASN A 75 -14.20 4.27 1.84
CA ASN A 75 -14.38 5.52 2.55
C ASN A 75 -13.67 5.42 3.90
N ASN A 76 -12.52 6.08 4.03
CA ASN A 76 -11.72 6.05 5.24
C ASN A 76 -11.23 7.43 5.66
N CYS A 77 -10.80 7.51 6.91
CA CYS A 77 -10.20 8.70 7.49
C CYS A 77 -8.89 8.33 8.19
N ASN A 78 -7.87 9.16 8.00
CA ASN A 78 -6.63 9.04 8.74
C ASN A 78 -6.73 9.77 10.09
N ILE A 79 -6.42 9.05 11.16
CA ILE A 79 -6.24 9.59 12.50
C ILE A 79 -4.75 9.55 12.81
N ASN A 80 -4.05 10.61 12.39
CA ASN A 80 -2.64 10.78 12.73
C ASN A 80 -2.57 11.31 14.16
N PHE A 81 -2.51 10.39 15.15
CA PHE A 81 -2.64 10.75 16.56
C PHE A 81 -1.40 11.47 17.13
N THR A 82 -0.26 11.43 16.43
CA THR A 82 0.95 12.17 16.78
C THR A 82 1.90 12.29 15.60
N ASN A 83 2.61 13.41 15.49
CA ASN A 83 3.78 13.57 14.62
C ASN A 83 5.11 13.41 15.38
N VAL A 84 5.09 13.29 16.70
CA VAL A 84 6.28 13.04 17.49
C VAL A 84 6.81 11.64 17.19
N CYS A 85 8.08 11.55 16.77
CA CYS A 85 8.66 10.29 16.32
C CYS A 85 10.12 10.17 16.73
N THR A 86 10.48 9.07 17.39
CA THR A 86 11.86 8.73 17.73
C THR A 86 12.64 8.10 16.58
N VAL A 87 11.92 7.59 15.56
CA VAL A 87 12.51 6.97 14.37
C VAL A 87 12.68 8.04 13.29
N ARG A 88 13.92 8.37 12.96
CA ARG A 88 14.25 9.39 11.96
C ARG A 88 14.47 8.76 10.59
N CYS A 89 13.38 8.60 9.83
CA CYS A 89 13.47 8.10 8.46
C CYS A 89 13.93 9.21 7.51
N GLY A 90 14.92 8.94 6.66
CA GLY A 90 15.45 9.91 5.71
C GLY A 90 14.42 10.42 4.68
N PHE A 91 13.33 9.69 4.49
CA PHE A 91 12.25 10.03 3.55
C PHE A 91 11.05 10.75 4.19
N CYS A 92 10.95 10.82 5.52
CA CYS A 92 9.72 11.24 6.21
C CYS A 92 9.75 12.73 6.56
N GLY A 93 8.91 13.53 5.91
CA GLY A 93 8.71 14.94 6.23
C GLY A 93 7.77 15.20 7.43
N PHE A 94 7.11 14.16 7.94
CA PHE A 94 6.09 14.28 8.99
C PHE A 94 6.65 14.26 10.42
N GLY A 95 7.68 13.45 10.67
CA GLY A 95 8.21 13.23 12.04
C GLY A 95 8.80 14.48 12.67
N ARG A 96 8.48 14.70 13.97
CA ARG A 96 8.95 15.82 14.79
C ARG A 96 9.66 15.34 16.04
N ASP A 97 10.54 16.18 16.60
CA ASP A 97 10.98 16.05 17.99
C ASP A 97 9.89 16.58 18.91
N ILE A 98 9.85 16.10 20.15
CA ILE A 98 8.82 16.52 21.13
C ILE A 98 8.86 18.03 21.41
N ASP A 99 10.04 18.65 21.27
CA ASP A 99 10.27 20.07 21.50
C ASP A 99 10.07 20.94 20.25
N ASP A 100 9.74 20.34 19.10
CA ASP A 100 9.46 21.10 17.88
C ASP A 100 8.16 21.93 18.03
N PRO A 101 8.10 23.16 17.50
CA PRO A 101 6.98 24.07 17.73
C PRO A 101 5.64 23.58 17.15
N ASP A 102 5.68 22.66 16.19
CA ASP A 102 4.54 22.03 15.52
C ASP A 102 4.37 20.55 15.92
N ALA A 103 5.07 20.11 16.99
CA ALA A 103 4.88 18.77 17.54
C ALA A 103 3.52 18.67 18.25
N TYR A 104 2.85 17.54 18.06
CA TYR A 104 1.58 17.28 18.73
C TYR A 104 1.41 15.81 19.13
N ILE A 105 0.60 15.59 20.18
CA ILE A 105 0.03 14.30 20.57
C ILE A 105 -1.45 14.58 20.85
N LEU A 106 -2.35 13.95 20.08
CA LEU A 106 -3.78 14.14 20.26
C LEU A 106 -4.27 13.51 21.56
N ASN A 107 -5.13 14.21 22.27
CA ASN A 107 -5.87 13.66 23.40
C ASN A 107 -7.14 12.91 22.93
N ASP A 108 -7.83 12.24 23.85
CA ASP A 108 -9.03 11.45 23.59
C ASP A 108 -10.13 12.27 22.89
N GLU A 109 -10.36 13.51 23.34
CA GLU A 109 -11.38 14.39 22.75
C GLU A 109 -11.07 14.74 21.29
N GLN A 110 -9.80 14.99 20.98
CA GLN A 110 -9.34 15.28 19.62
C GLN A 110 -9.43 14.07 18.70
N ILE A 111 -9.06 12.88 19.20
CA ILE A 111 -9.20 11.61 18.46
C ILE A 111 -10.68 11.35 18.16
N LEU A 112 -11.56 11.47 19.16
CA LEU A 112 -13.00 11.27 18.99
C LEU A 112 -13.63 12.30 18.05
N ALA A 113 -13.19 13.56 18.08
CA ALA A 113 -13.68 14.60 17.18
C ALA A 113 -13.34 14.30 15.71
N LYS A 114 -12.10 13.85 15.42
CA LYS A 114 -11.70 13.40 14.07
C LYS A 114 -12.55 12.20 13.63
N ALA A 115 -12.70 11.19 14.48
CA ALA A 115 -13.47 9.98 14.21
C ALA A 115 -14.96 10.30 13.96
N GLN A 116 -15.56 11.17 14.76
CA GLN A 116 -16.95 11.59 14.60
C GLN A 116 -17.18 12.29 13.25
N GLY A 117 -16.30 13.24 12.87
CA GLY A 117 -16.38 13.91 11.57
C GLY A 117 -16.28 12.92 10.40
N ALA A 118 -15.44 11.89 10.51
CA ALA A 118 -15.32 10.85 9.51
C ALA A 118 -16.61 9.99 9.41
N VAL A 119 -17.21 9.62 10.53
CA VAL A 119 -18.47 8.85 10.54
C VAL A 119 -19.62 9.63 9.94
N GLU A 120 -19.68 10.95 10.14
CA GLU A 120 -20.68 11.82 9.53
C GLU A 120 -20.59 11.86 7.99
N THR A 121 -19.38 11.60 7.44
CA THR A 121 -19.17 11.44 5.99
C THR A 121 -19.28 10.00 5.51
N GLY A 122 -19.62 9.07 6.40
CA GLY A 122 -19.86 7.67 6.07
C GLY A 122 -18.61 6.80 6.06
N ALA A 123 -17.55 7.17 6.79
CA ALA A 123 -16.32 6.37 6.88
C ALA A 123 -16.59 4.96 7.43
N ARG A 124 -15.97 3.96 6.77
CA ARG A 124 -16.00 2.55 7.17
C ARG A 124 -14.73 2.10 7.86
N GLU A 125 -13.67 2.89 7.72
CA GLU A 125 -12.36 2.58 8.30
C GLU A 125 -11.72 3.83 8.90
N PHE A 126 -11.11 3.64 10.07
CA PHE A 126 -10.12 4.56 10.60
C PHE A 126 -8.72 4.02 10.35
N CYS A 127 -7.90 4.76 9.62
CA CYS A 127 -6.48 4.48 9.48
C CYS A 127 -5.74 5.20 10.62
N VAL A 128 -5.38 4.45 11.68
CA VAL A 128 -4.79 5.01 12.91
C VAL A 128 -3.27 4.88 12.85
N MET A 129 -2.61 5.97 12.53
CA MET A 129 -1.17 6.04 12.32
C MET A 129 -0.56 7.25 13.01
N GLY A 130 0.75 7.19 13.26
CA GLY A 130 1.49 8.31 13.86
C GLY A 130 2.99 8.06 13.89
N GLY A 131 3.70 8.96 14.54
CA GLY A 131 5.11 8.76 14.88
C GLY A 131 5.27 7.66 15.97
N VAL A 132 6.47 7.12 16.08
CA VAL A 132 6.85 6.18 17.13
C VAL A 132 7.18 7.00 18.39
N LEU A 133 6.31 6.95 19.37
CA LEU A 133 6.48 7.65 20.64
C LEU A 133 7.49 6.92 21.52
N LYS A 134 8.38 7.68 22.15
CA LYS A 134 9.23 7.16 23.21
C LYS A 134 8.37 6.70 24.39
N ASP A 135 8.69 5.55 24.93
CA ASP A 135 8.04 4.99 26.11
C ASP A 135 6.53 4.67 25.97
N ALA A 136 5.94 4.73 24.74
CA ALA A 136 4.60 4.23 24.50
C ALA A 136 4.58 2.71 24.57
N ASP A 137 3.79 2.17 25.49
CA ASP A 137 3.60 0.74 25.69
C ASP A 137 2.38 0.18 24.92
N ILE A 138 2.08 -1.08 25.07
CA ILE A 138 0.91 -1.70 24.42
C ILE A 138 -0.41 -1.19 25.01
N GLU A 139 -0.44 -0.78 26.29
CA GLU A 139 -1.64 -0.23 26.92
C GLU A 139 -2.04 1.11 26.28
N TYR A 140 -1.08 1.92 25.85
CA TYR A 140 -1.34 3.16 25.11
C TYR A 140 -2.08 2.90 23.80
N TYR A 141 -1.63 1.95 22.99
CA TYR A 141 -2.29 1.59 21.73
C TYR A 141 -3.61 0.86 21.95
N GLU A 142 -3.68 0.00 22.98
CA GLU A 142 -4.93 -0.65 23.39
C GLU A 142 -5.99 0.38 23.82
N HIS A 143 -5.59 1.44 24.52
CA HIS A 143 -6.46 2.54 24.90
C HIS A 143 -7.09 3.23 23.69
N ILE A 144 -6.30 3.59 22.67
CA ILE A 144 -6.81 4.23 21.45
C ILE A 144 -7.84 3.31 20.76
N LEU A 145 -7.56 2.02 20.64
CA LEU A 145 -8.49 1.06 20.05
C LEU A 145 -9.81 0.96 20.81
N LYS A 146 -9.74 0.82 22.14
CA LYS A 146 -10.92 0.76 23.01
C LYS A 146 -11.73 2.05 22.95
N LEU A 147 -11.07 3.21 22.93
CA LEU A 147 -11.70 4.51 22.77
C LEU A 147 -12.52 4.58 21.47
N LEU A 148 -11.91 4.23 20.36
CA LEU A 148 -12.57 4.26 19.05
C LEU A 148 -13.68 3.19 18.95
N LYS A 149 -13.43 1.95 19.35
CA LYS A 149 -14.41 0.86 19.26
C LYS A 149 -15.59 1.01 20.21
N SER A 150 -15.41 1.64 21.36
CA SER A 150 -16.50 1.92 22.30
C SER A 150 -17.48 2.97 21.75
N ASN A 151 -17.00 3.91 20.95
CA ASN A 151 -17.82 4.98 20.37
C ASN A 151 -18.32 4.67 18.95
N PHE A 152 -17.52 3.93 18.17
CA PHE A 152 -17.78 3.62 16.75
C PHE A 152 -17.58 2.12 16.46
N PRO A 153 -18.37 1.22 17.06
CA PRO A 153 -18.15 -0.24 16.98
C PRO A 153 -18.25 -0.79 15.55
N GLN A 154 -18.96 -0.09 14.66
CA GLN A 154 -19.21 -0.49 13.27
C GLN A 154 -18.06 -0.10 12.30
N VAL A 155 -17.12 0.76 12.73
CA VAL A 155 -16.02 1.20 11.87
C VAL A 155 -14.80 0.30 12.08
N ASP A 156 -14.20 -0.17 11.02
CA ASP A 156 -12.97 -0.95 11.08
C ASP A 156 -11.78 -0.07 11.49
N ILE A 157 -10.80 -0.68 12.16
CA ILE A 157 -9.55 0.01 12.50
C ILE A 157 -8.40 -0.67 11.78
N HIS A 158 -7.79 0.08 10.87
CA HIS A 158 -6.53 -0.23 10.22
C HIS A 158 -5.43 0.54 10.95
N GLY A 159 -4.58 -0.14 11.69
CA GLY A 159 -3.70 0.61 12.57
C GLY A 159 -2.43 -0.08 12.99
N PHE A 160 -1.56 0.74 13.33
CA PHE A 160 -0.20 0.79 13.83
C PHE A 160 0.80 0.02 12.95
N SER A 161 1.91 0.68 12.65
CA SER A 161 2.97 0.03 11.87
C SER A 161 3.66 -1.09 12.67
N PRO A 162 4.25 -2.10 11.99
CA PRO A 162 5.07 -3.13 12.65
C PRO A 162 6.15 -2.56 13.56
N THR A 163 6.79 -1.45 13.20
CA THR A 163 7.79 -0.78 14.06
C THR A 163 7.17 -0.23 15.34
N MET A 164 5.99 0.42 15.26
CA MET A 164 5.28 0.93 16.43
C MET A 164 4.95 -0.21 17.42
N ILE A 165 4.44 -1.33 16.89
CA ILE A 165 4.08 -2.49 17.71
C ILE A 165 5.32 -3.16 18.31
N ALA A 166 6.42 -3.26 17.55
CA ALA A 166 7.68 -3.80 18.05
C ALA A 166 8.25 -2.97 19.21
N ASP A 167 8.27 -1.65 19.06
CA ASP A 167 8.76 -0.75 20.11
C ASP A 167 7.86 -0.81 21.34
N ALA A 168 6.54 -0.77 21.18
CA ALA A 168 5.60 -0.86 22.29
C ALA A 168 5.68 -2.22 23.02
N ALA A 169 5.82 -3.32 22.29
CA ALA A 169 6.00 -4.65 22.88
C ALA A 169 7.30 -4.72 23.71
N LYS A 170 8.38 -4.08 23.22
CA LYS A 170 9.64 -3.96 23.93
C LYS A 170 9.50 -3.13 25.22
N VAL A 171 8.79 -1.99 25.17
CA VAL A 171 8.50 -1.16 26.35
C VAL A 171 7.66 -1.92 27.37
N SER A 172 6.68 -2.71 26.89
CA SER A 172 5.81 -3.55 27.74
C SER A 172 6.49 -4.84 28.23
N GLU A 173 7.73 -5.12 27.83
CA GLU A 173 8.46 -6.35 28.13
C GLU A 173 7.71 -7.64 27.76
N ILE A 174 6.94 -7.61 26.64
CA ILE A 174 6.20 -8.77 26.12
C ILE A 174 6.62 -9.08 24.66
N PRO A 175 6.43 -10.31 24.18
CA PRO A 175 6.65 -10.62 22.77
C PRO A 175 5.58 -9.97 21.87
N THR A 176 5.93 -9.62 20.64
CA THR A 176 5.01 -9.03 19.64
C THR A 176 3.80 -9.93 19.39
N SER A 177 3.95 -11.25 19.44
CA SER A 177 2.83 -12.20 19.32
C SER A 177 1.79 -12.07 20.45
N GLU A 178 2.19 -11.66 21.66
CA GLU A 178 1.24 -11.36 22.74
C GLU A 178 0.63 -9.97 22.55
N ALA A 179 1.43 -8.99 22.13
CA ALA A 179 0.93 -7.67 21.78
C ALA A 179 -0.21 -7.74 20.76
N PHE A 180 -0.09 -8.54 19.71
CA PHE A 180 -1.16 -8.73 18.72
C PHE A 180 -2.44 -9.32 19.30
N LYS A 181 -2.36 -10.25 20.24
CA LYS A 181 -3.56 -10.79 20.91
C LYS A 181 -4.29 -9.72 21.73
N ILE A 182 -3.54 -8.87 22.42
CA ILE A 182 -4.10 -7.74 23.19
C ILE A 182 -4.77 -6.75 22.25
N LEU A 183 -4.06 -6.30 21.21
CA LEU A 183 -4.57 -5.32 20.24
C LEU A 183 -5.77 -5.85 19.44
N LYS A 184 -5.75 -7.11 19.03
CA LYS A 184 -6.91 -7.74 18.38
C LYS A 184 -8.14 -7.76 19.27
N LYS A 185 -7.98 -8.13 20.54
CA LYS A 185 -9.07 -8.12 21.53
C LYS A 185 -9.61 -6.71 21.77
N ALA A 186 -8.75 -5.69 21.67
CA ALA A 186 -9.15 -4.29 21.78
C ALA A 186 -9.84 -3.74 20.53
N GLY A 187 -9.81 -4.45 19.40
CA GLY A 187 -10.53 -4.12 18.17
C GLY A 187 -9.67 -3.72 16.99
N LEU A 188 -8.36 -4.04 17.01
CA LEU A 188 -7.52 -3.92 15.80
C LEU A 188 -8.05 -4.87 14.73
N GLY A 189 -8.51 -4.31 13.60
CA GLY A 189 -9.04 -5.06 12.46
C GLY A 189 -7.94 -5.55 11.54
N THR A 190 -7.18 -4.60 10.99
CA THR A 190 -6.12 -4.87 10.02
C THR A 190 -4.85 -4.10 10.37
N ILE A 191 -3.69 -4.59 9.88
CA ILE A 191 -2.39 -3.95 10.08
C ILE A 191 -1.86 -3.39 8.75
N PRO A 192 -1.37 -2.14 8.69
CA PRO A 192 -0.67 -1.64 7.52
C PRO A 192 0.69 -2.32 7.37
N GLY A 193 1.04 -2.70 6.15
CA GLY A 193 2.37 -3.22 5.82
C GLY A 193 3.46 -2.14 5.80
N THR A 194 3.15 -0.93 6.23
CA THR A 194 4.12 0.17 6.33
C THR A 194 5.32 -0.21 7.18
N ALA A 195 6.38 0.57 7.12
CA ALA A 195 7.71 0.22 7.61
C ALA A 195 8.42 -0.92 6.86
N ALA A 196 7.80 -1.54 5.83
CA ALA A 196 8.49 -2.41 4.89
C ALA A 196 9.50 -1.63 4.04
N GLU A 197 9.11 -0.49 3.55
CA GLU A 197 9.80 0.34 2.56
C GLU A 197 10.31 -0.53 1.39
N ILE A 198 11.58 -0.93 1.43
CA ILE A 198 12.15 -2.07 0.68
C ILE A 198 12.70 -3.08 1.69
N LEU A 199 12.29 -4.34 1.57
CA LEU A 199 12.74 -5.46 2.42
C LEU A 199 14.14 -5.94 1.99
N ASN A 200 15.10 -5.02 2.11
CA ASN A 200 16.52 -5.23 1.86
C ASN A 200 17.32 -4.38 2.86
N ASP A 201 18.17 -5.00 3.67
CA ASP A 201 18.82 -4.32 4.80
C ASP A 201 19.80 -3.23 4.33
N ARG A 202 20.48 -3.38 3.17
CA ARG A 202 21.31 -2.32 2.58
C ARG A 202 20.49 -1.03 2.37
N THR A 203 19.33 -1.17 1.76
CA THR A 203 18.43 -0.04 1.50
C THR A 203 17.88 0.54 2.80
N ARG A 204 17.48 -0.32 3.75
CA ARG A 204 16.93 0.09 5.05
C ARG A 204 17.93 0.84 5.91
N GLU A 205 19.21 0.44 5.91
CA GLU A 205 20.29 1.14 6.61
C GLU A 205 20.46 2.59 6.12
N ILE A 206 20.13 2.89 4.86
CA ILE A 206 20.19 4.23 4.30
C ILE A 206 18.93 5.04 4.61
N VAL A 207 17.74 4.47 4.36
CA VAL A 207 16.50 5.25 4.40
C VAL A 207 15.80 5.25 5.75
N CYS A 208 15.98 4.21 6.58
CA CYS A 208 15.30 4.05 7.87
C CYS A 208 16.08 3.16 8.87
N PRO A 209 17.33 3.53 9.23
CA PRO A 209 18.22 2.68 10.02
C PRO A 209 17.71 2.35 11.43
N GLN A 210 16.74 3.10 11.92
CA GLN A 210 16.16 2.91 13.26
C GLN A 210 14.89 2.06 13.26
N LYS A 211 14.39 1.65 12.07
CA LYS A 211 13.28 0.71 11.97
C LYS A 211 13.74 -0.74 12.14
N VAL A 212 12.78 -1.61 12.39
CA VAL A 212 13.05 -3.07 12.44
C VAL A 212 13.73 -3.56 11.17
N SER A 213 14.60 -4.56 11.27
CA SER A 213 15.27 -5.19 10.12
C SER A 213 14.28 -5.89 9.19
N THR A 214 14.73 -6.30 8.02
CA THR A 214 13.93 -7.11 7.07
C THR A 214 13.41 -8.38 7.73
N GLU A 215 14.28 -9.14 8.40
CA GLU A 215 13.91 -10.39 9.09
C GLU A 215 12.86 -10.13 10.19
N GLU A 216 13.08 -9.10 11.00
CA GLU A 216 12.17 -8.73 12.08
C GLU A 216 10.81 -8.27 11.56
N TRP A 217 10.76 -7.49 10.47
CA TRP A 217 9.51 -7.09 9.84
C TRP A 217 8.72 -8.30 9.35
N ILE A 218 9.38 -9.24 8.66
CA ILE A 218 8.77 -10.49 8.17
C ILE A 218 8.18 -11.29 9.34
N ARG A 219 8.94 -11.44 10.42
CA ARG A 219 8.49 -12.15 11.62
C ARG A 219 7.25 -11.51 12.22
N ILE A 220 7.25 -10.19 12.40
CA ILE A 220 6.14 -9.43 12.99
C ILE A 220 4.87 -9.54 12.15
N ILE A 221 4.97 -9.41 10.83
CA ILE A 221 3.81 -9.58 9.94
C ILE A 221 3.24 -10.99 10.01
N LYS A 222 4.09 -12.02 9.99
CA LYS A 222 3.63 -13.40 10.16
C LYS A 222 2.94 -13.64 11.50
N GLU A 223 3.42 -13.02 12.58
CA GLU A 223 2.77 -13.09 13.89
C GLU A 223 1.40 -12.39 13.90
N ALA A 224 1.24 -11.25 13.21
CA ALA A 224 -0.05 -10.58 13.02
C ALA A 224 -1.04 -11.50 12.29
N HIS A 225 -0.62 -12.06 11.14
CA HIS A 225 -1.43 -13.00 10.36
C HIS A 225 -1.83 -14.23 11.19
N ASN A 226 -0.90 -14.82 11.94
CA ASN A 226 -1.17 -15.96 12.83
C ASN A 226 -2.12 -15.61 14.00
N ALA A 227 -2.16 -14.34 14.42
CA ALA A 227 -3.15 -13.85 15.36
C ALA A 227 -4.52 -13.58 14.69
N GLY A 228 -4.63 -13.77 13.37
CA GLY A 228 -5.80 -13.51 12.56
C GLY A 228 -6.06 -12.03 12.33
N ILE A 229 -5.01 -11.21 12.28
CA ILE A 229 -5.05 -9.80 11.88
C ILE A 229 -4.52 -9.74 10.46
N ASP A 230 -5.41 -9.48 9.51
CA ASP A 230 -5.08 -9.29 8.11
C ASP A 230 -4.34 -7.98 7.91
N GLY A 231 -3.71 -7.80 6.75
CA GLY A 231 -2.99 -6.56 6.48
C GLY A 231 -2.78 -6.25 5.03
N SER A 232 -2.21 -5.07 4.78
CA SER A 232 -1.73 -4.71 3.45
C SER A 232 -0.26 -5.09 3.29
N ALA A 233 0.12 -5.54 2.09
CA ALA A 233 1.51 -5.63 1.67
C ALA A 233 1.91 -4.29 1.05
N THR A 234 2.97 -3.63 1.54
CA THR A 234 3.38 -2.32 1.01
C THR A 234 4.81 -2.32 0.52
N MET A 235 5.10 -1.44 -0.41
CA MET A 235 6.43 -1.10 -0.89
C MET A 235 6.53 0.42 -1.00
N MET A 236 7.67 1.02 -0.62
CA MET A 236 8.00 2.40 -1.02
C MET A 236 9.26 2.35 -1.88
N TYR A 237 9.18 2.85 -3.10
CA TYR A 237 10.22 2.76 -4.12
C TYR A 237 10.50 4.10 -4.79
N GLY A 238 11.62 4.20 -5.50
CA GLY A 238 12.06 5.41 -6.19
C GLY A 238 13.03 6.23 -5.35
N HIS A 239 13.73 5.63 -4.38
CA HIS A 239 14.74 6.30 -3.56
C HIS A 239 16.16 5.78 -3.87
N VAL A 240 16.71 4.83 -3.09
CA VAL A 240 18.10 4.35 -3.23
C VAL A 240 18.22 2.87 -3.58
N GLU A 241 17.11 2.22 -3.70
CA GLU A 241 17.00 0.81 -4.04
C GLU A 241 17.32 0.55 -5.52
N THR A 242 17.69 -0.67 -5.85
CA THR A 242 17.84 -1.13 -7.23
C THR A 242 16.55 -1.74 -7.77
N ILE A 243 16.48 -1.95 -9.08
CA ILE A 243 15.35 -2.66 -9.72
C ILE A 243 15.24 -4.09 -9.16
N GLU A 244 16.37 -4.76 -8.99
CA GLU A 244 16.44 -6.11 -8.44
C GLU A 244 15.85 -6.16 -7.03
N GLU A 245 16.19 -5.20 -6.18
CA GLU A 245 15.65 -5.10 -4.81
C GLU A 245 14.14 -4.84 -4.79
N ARG A 246 13.58 -4.12 -5.78
CA ARG A 246 12.11 -3.96 -5.94
C ARG A 246 11.46 -5.31 -6.25
N VAL A 247 12.01 -6.06 -7.18
CA VAL A 247 11.44 -7.35 -7.60
C VAL A 247 11.59 -8.42 -6.51
N GLU A 248 12.74 -8.46 -5.83
CA GLU A 248 12.96 -9.33 -4.67
C GLU A 248 11.98 -9.02 -3.53
N HIS A 249 11.70 -7.75 -3.28
CA HIS A 249 10.70 -7.34 -2.29
C HIS A 249 9.31 -7.91 -2.61
N ILE A 250 8.86 -7.82 -3.87
CA ILE A 250 7.58 -8.40 -4.29
C ILE A 250 7.57 -9.92 -4.07
N ASP A 251 8.68 -10.60 -4.34
CA ASP A 251 8.80 -12.04 -4.10
C ASP A 251 8.74 -12.39 -2.61
N ILE A 252 9.41 -11.62 -1.75
CA ILE A 252 9.32 -11.79 -0.28
C ILE A 252 7.86 -11.70 0.17
N LEU A 253 7.10 -10.69 -0.28
CA LEU A 253 5.69 -10.55 0.03
C LEU A 253 4.87 -11.74 -0.49
N ARG A 254 5.15 -12.21 -1.70
CA ARG A 254 4.52 -13.40 -2.29
C ARG A 254 4.77 -14.65 -1.43
N GLN A 255 5.99 -14.86 -0.94
CA GLN A 255 6.32 -15.99 -0.08
C GLN A 255 5.60 -15.91 1.28
N ILE A 256 5.53 -14.73 1.89
CA ILE A 256 4.76 -14.53 3.12
C ILE A 256 3.28 -14.86 2.89
N GLN A 257 2.70 -14.39 1.79
CA GLN A 257 1.31 -14.67 1.45
C GLN A 257 1.03 -16.16 1.26
N LEU A 258 1.91 -16.87 0.56
CA LEU A 258 1.79 -18.32 0.36
C LEU A 258 1.88 -19.11 1.69
N GLU A 259 2.61 -18.59 2.67
CA GLU A 259 2.76 -19.20 3.99
C GLU A 259 1.58 -18.89 4.91
N THR A 260 1.07 -17.63 4.90
CA THR A 260 0.16 -17.14 5.94
C THR A 260 -1.23 -16.75 5.43
N GLY A 261 -1.36 -16.36 4.16
CA GLY A 261 -2.62 -15.93 3.55
C GLY A 261 -3.19 -14.61 4.07
N GLY A 262 -2.43 -13.81 4.85
CA GLY A 262 -2.95 -12.66 5.58
C GLY A 262 -2.87 -11.31 4.86
N PHE A 263 -2.35 -11.21 3.65
CA PHE A 263 -2.38 -9.97 2.89
C PHE A 263 -3.66 -9.84 2.06
N ASN A 264 -4.37 -8.74 2.24
CA ASN A 264 -5.59 -8.40 1.50
C ASN A 264 -5.29 -7.72 0.17
N GLU A 265 -4.20 -6.94 0.11
CA GLU A 265 -3.82 -6.12 -1.03
C GLU A 265 -2.31 -5.85 -1.07
N PHE A 266 -1.82 -5.45 -2.24
CA PHE A 266 -0.47 -4.89 -2.42
C PHE A 266 -0.55 -3.41 -2.78
N ILE A 267 0.19 -2.56 -2.05
CA ILE A 267 0.21 -1.09 -2.21
C ILE A 267 1.64 -0.63 -2.52
N PRO A 268 2.02 -0.48 -3.79
CA PRO A 268 3.25 0.19 -4.15
C PRO A 268 3.07 1.71 -4.04
N MET A 269 3.95 2.35 -3.27
CA MET A 269 3.97 3.79 -3.03
C MET A 269 5.22 4.39 -3.66
N THR A 270 5.06 5.24 -4.66
CA THR A 270 6.18 6.00 -5.21
C THR A 270 6.69 7.00 -4.17
N PHE A 271 8.01 7.10 -4.03
CA PHE A 271 8.64 8.06 -3.14
C PHE A 271 8.43 9.49 -3.64
N MET A 272 8.00 10.38 -2.75
CA MET A 272 7.86 11.82 -3.00
C MET A 272 9.06 12.56 -2.40
N PRO A 273 10.02 12.99 -3.22
CA PRO A 273 11.30 13.48 -2.71
C PRO A 273 11.27 14.89 -2.13
N ASP A 274 10.42 15.78 -2.63
CA ASP A 274 10.52 17.24 -2.49
C ASP A 274 10.65 17.75 -1.04
N TYR A 275 9.98 17.10 -0.10
CA TYR A 275 9.97 17.46 1.33
C TYR A 275 10.68 16.44 2.21
N SER A 276 11.37 15.47 1.61
CA SER A 276 12.12 14.48 2.38
C SER A 276 13.45 15.04 2.88
N PRO A 277 13.90 14.69 4.10
CA PRO A 277 15.25 15.08 4.58
C PRO A 277 16.35 14.67 3.60
N MET A 278 16.31 13.48 3.02
CA MET A 278 17.31 12.99 2.05
C MET A 278 17.46 13.93 0.83
N PHE A 279 16.34 14.42 0.28
CA PHE A 279 16.35 15.33 -0.86
C PHE A 279 16.87 16.71 -0.46
N LEU A 280 16.43 17.22 0.70
CA LEU A 280 16.87 18.51 1.23
C LEU A 280 18.36 18.50 1.58
N GLU A 281 18.91 17.36 1.96
CA GLU A 281 20.34 17.15 2.22
C GLU A 281 21.20 17.00 0.94
N GLY A 282 20.59 17.03 -0.24
CA GLY A 282 21.26 17.13 -1.52
C GLY A 282 21.27 15.87 -2.41
N GLN A 283 20.53 14.84 -2.06
CA GLN A 283 20.29 13.68 -2.93
C GLN A 283 19.17 14.03 -3.94
N LYS A 284 19.56 14.53 -5.12
CA LYS A 284 18.61 15.14 -6.08
C LYS A 284 18.07 14.20 -7.16
N ASP A 285 18.66 13.02 -7.34
CA ASP A 285 18.25 12.05 -8.38
C ASP A 285 17.25 11.01 -7.81
N LEU A 286 16.33 11.48 -6.95
CA LEU A 286 15.32 10.64 -6.30
C LEU A 286 13.96 10.80 -6.98
N GLY A 287 13.11 9.79 -6.81
CA GLY A 287 11.78 9.71 -7.39
C GLY A 287 11.74 8.75 -8.59
N ALA A 288 10.68 7.95 -8.67
CA ALA A 288 10.42 7.11 -9.82
C ALA A 288 9.84 7.94 -10.98
N THR A 289 10.10 7.51 -12.21
CA THR A 289 9.42 8.07 -13.38
C THR A 289 8.06 7.41 -13.56
N GLY A 290 7.10 8.09 -14.19
CA GLY A 290 5.79 7.50 -14.46
C GLY A 290 5.85 6.18 -15.26
N THR A 291 6.91 5.97 -16.06
CA THR A 291 7.13 4.70 -16.76
C THR A 291 7.58 3.59 -15.80
N GLU A 292 8.38 3.93 -14.78
CA GLU A 292 8.76 2.98 -13.73
C GLU A 292 7.56 2.61 -12.87
N ASP A 293 6.72 3.58 -12.51
CA ASP A 293 5.47 3.35 -11.76
C ASP A 293 4.55 2.37 -12.50
N LEU A 294 4.31 2.59 -13.80
CA LEU A 294 3.47 1.70 -14.62
C LEU A 294 4.08 0.30 -14.76
N LYS A 295 5.39 0.20 -15.00
CA LYS A 295 6.06 -1.11 -15.10
C LYS A 295 6.01 -1.87 -13.78
N LEU A 296 6.20 -1.18 -12.66
CA LEU A 296 6.15 -1.82 -11.34
C LEU A 296 4.76 -2.39 -11.05
N LEU A 297 3.70 -1.62 -11.30
CA LEU A 297 2.32 -2.10 -11.15
C LEU A 297 2.05 -3.33 -12.04
N ALA A 298 2.48 -3.26 -13.29
CA ALA A 298 2.30 -4.37 -14.24
C ALA A 298 3.09 -5.61 -13.82
N VAL A 299 4.36 -5.47 -13.44
CA VAL A 299 5.18 -6.58 -12.96
C VAL A 299 4.62 -7.17 -11.67
N ALA A 300 4.20 -6.33 -10.73
CA ALA A 300 3.54 -6.79 -9.49
C ALA A 300 2.27 -7.59 -9.80
N ARG A 301 1.43 -7.14 -10.75
CA ARG A 301 0.25 -7.92 -11.18
C ARG A 301 0.64 -9.30 -11.69
N LEU A 302 1.67 -9.40 -12.52
CA LEU A 302 2.10 -10.69 -13.10
C LEU A 302 2.82 -11.59 -12.08
N MET A 303 3.51 -11.02 -11.09
CA MET A 303 4.17 -11.79 -10.02
C MET A 303 3.18 -12.27 -8.95
N LEU A 304 2.19 -11.45 -8.60
CA LEU A 304 1.27 -11.70 -7.50
C LEU A 304 -0.04 -12.36 -7.94
N ARG A 305 -0.48 -12.12 -9.18
CA ARG A 305 -1.70 -12.70 -9.79
C ARG A 305 -2.85 -12.87 -8.78
N ASP A 306 -3.27 -14.11 -8.58
CA ASP A 306 -4.30 -14.58 -7.66
C ASP A 306 -3.79 -14.82 -6.22
N ILE A 307 -2.48 -14.75 -6.01
CA ILE A 307 -1.86 -14.88 -4.67
C ILE A 307 -2.17 -13.66 -3.81
N ILE A 308 -2.00 -12.43 -4.36
CA ILE A 308 -2.51 -11.18 -3.78
C ILE A 308 -3.29 -10.48 -4.89
N PRO A 309 -4.62 -10.73 -4.99
CA PRO A 309 -5.40 -10.33 -6.15
C PRO A 309 -5.66 -8.83 -6.25
N ASN A 310 -5.57 -8.09 -5.14
CA ASN A 310 -5.85 -6.67 -5.12
C ASN A 310 -4.54 -5.87 -5.18
N ILE A 311 -4.41 -5.03 -6.19
CA ILE A 311 -3.29 -4.10 -6.34
C ILE A 311 -3.83 -2.68 -6.36
N GLN A 312 -3.43 -1.93 -5.34
CA GLN A 312 -3.83 -0.54 -5.17
C GLN A 312 -2.89 0.39 -5.95
N VAL A 313 -3.46 1.42 -6.57
CA VAL A 313 -2.70 2.61 -6.96
C VAL A 313 -2.91 3.71 -5.92
N SER A 314 -1.83 4.16 -5.31
CA SER A 314 -1.88 5.21 -4.29
C SER A 314 -2.00 6.59 -4.95
N TRP A 315 -3.26 7.02 -5.25
CA TRP A 315 -3.53 8.30 -5.92
C TRP A 315 -2.91 9.50 -5.18
N VAL A 316 -2.85 9.44 -3.86
CA VAL A 316 -2.27 10.50 -3.03
C VAL A 316 -0.77 10.74 -3.32
N LYS A 317 -0.08 9.73 -3.84
CA LYS A 317 1.34 9.81 -4.20
C LYS A 317 1.56 10.20 -5.66
N VAL A 318 0.71 9.72 -6.56
CA VAL A 318 0.91 9.88 -8.02
C VAL A 318 -0.06 10.87 -8.66
N GLY A 319 -1.03 11.37 -7.91
CA GLY A 319 -2.12 12.20 -8.41
C GLY A 319 -3.23 11.42 -9.12
N PHE A 320 -4.43 11.97 -9.16
CA PHE A 320 -5.61 11.30 -9.70
C PHE A 320 -5.50 10.95 -11.18
N ARG A 321 -4.91 11.84 -11.98
CA ARG A 321 -4.79 11.66 -13.43
C ARG A 321 -3.89 10.48 -13.76
N PHE A 322 -2.79 10.34 -13.05
CA PHE A 322 -1.89 9.21 -13.23
C PHE A 322 -2.50 7.93 -12.65
N ALA A 323 -3.16 8.01 -11.49
CA ALA A 323 -3.84 6.86 -10.88
C ALA A 323 -4.88 6.26 -11.83
N GLN A 324 -5.64 7.07 -12.58
CA GLN A 324 -6.55 6.58 -13.62
C GLN A 324 -5.82 5.79 -14.71
N VAL A 325 -4.67 6.29 -15.19
CA VAL A 325 -3.86 5.58 -16.19
C VAL A 325 -3.29 4.28 -15.61
N ALA A 326 -2.89 4.26 -14.36
CA ALA A 326 -2.36 3.09 -13.66
C ALA A 326 -3.38 1.95 -13.53
N LEU A 327 -4.67 2.26 -13.49
CA LEU A 327 -5.72 1.24 -13.58
C LEU A 327 -5.67 0.44 -14.90
N LEU A 328 -5.10 0.99 -15.97
CA LEU A 328 -4.86 0.30 -17.25
C LEU A 328 -3.56 -0.52 -17.25
N ALA A 329 -2.83 -0.53 -16.14
CA ALA A 329 -1.56 -1.24 -15.99
C ALA A 329 -1.62 -2.40 -14.97
N GLY A 330 -2.82 -2.91 -14.69
CA GLY A 330 -3.01 -4.07 -13.80
C GLY A 330 -3.51 -3.74 -12.39
N ALA A 331 -3.63 -2.47 -11.99
CA ALA A 331 -4.25 -2.08 -10.72
C ALA A 331 -5.79 -2.25 -10.77
N ASN A 332 -6.39 -2.53 -9.60
CA ASN A 332 -7.84 -2.70 -9.44
C ASN A 332 -8.39 -2.07 -8.15
N ASP A 333 -7.58 -1.32 -7.43
CA ASP A 333 -8.01 -0.59 -6.23
C ASP A 333 -7.45 0.84 -6.25
N MET A 334 -8.27 1.81 -5.81
CA MET A 334 -7.91 3.22 -5.73
C MET A 334 -7.53 3.66 -4.31
N GLY A 335 -7.47 2.72 -3.37
CA GLY A 335 -7.24 3.04 -1.96
C GLY A 335 -8.45 3.70 -1.30
N GLY A 336 -8.19 4.67 -0.44
CA GLY A 336 -9.21 5.33 0.35
C GLY A 336 -9.50 6.77 -0.05
N THR A 337 -10.54 7.33 0.57
CA THR A 337 -10.83 8.78 0.52
C THR A 337 -9.81 9.59 1.32
N LEU A 338 -9.10 8.94 2.26
CA LEU A 338 -7.94 9.43 3.04
C LEU A 338 -8.20 10.68 3.89
N GLY A 339 -9.43 11.01 4.23
CA GLY A 339 -9.75 12.23 4.99
C GLY A 339 -8.73 12.53 6.10
N GLY A 340 -8.00 13.64 6.00
CA GLY A 340 -7.03 14.08 7.00
C GLY A 340 -5.69 13.34 7.01
N ASP A 341 -5.18 12.87 5.89
CA ASP A 341 -3.84 12.23 5.79
C ASP A 341 -2.69 13.26 5.89
N GLU A 342 -2.45 13.76 7.10
CA GLU A 342 -1.41 14.74 7.40
C GLU A 342 0.00 14.22 7.05
N LEU A 343 0.21 12.91 7.06
CA LEU A 343 1.49 12.28 6.71
C LEU A 343 1.81 12.44 5.21
N SER A 344 0.83 12.23 4.35
CA SER A 344 0.98 12.45 2.91
C SER A 344 1.02 13.94 2.55
N GLU A 345 0.25 14.78 3.25
CA GLU A 345 0.30 16.24 3.10
C GLU A 345 1.71 16.77 3.40
N ALA A 346 2.31 16.37 4.52
CA ALA A 346 3.67 16.75 4.90
C ALA A 346 4.75 16.23 3.92
N SER A 347 4.41 15.24 3.10
CA SER A 347 5.28 14.70 2.05
C SER A 347 5.05 15.34 0.67
N GLY A 348 4.10 16.27 0.53
CA GLY A 348 3.84 16.99 -0.72
C GLY A 348 2.89 16.30 -1.68
N ALA A 349 1.80 15.70 -1.17
CA ALA A 349 0.75 15.06 -1.99
C ALA A 349 0.29 15.99 -3.14
N PRO A 350 0.40 15.59 -4.43
CA PRO A 350 0.24 16.49 -5.57
C PRO A 350 -1.20 17.00 -5.76
N ASP A 351 -2.21 16.22 -5.40
CA ASP A 351 -3.63 16.55 -5.55
C ASP A 351 -4.33 16.71 -4.18
N GLY A 352 -3.55 16.98 -3.11
CA GLY A 352 -4.07 17.04 -1.74
C GLY A 352 -4.26 15.65 -1.13
N VAL A 353 -4.96 15.60 0.00
CA VAL A 353 -5.10 14.40 0.82
C VAL A 353 -6.55 13.97 1.06
N ASP A 354 -7.51 14.68 0.47
CA ASP A 354 -8.94 14.40 0.59
C ASP A 354 -9.58 14.19 -0.78
N THR A 355 -10.46 13.21 -0.87
CA THR A 355 -11.30 13.02 -2.04
C THR A 355 -12.69 12.49 -1.65
N SER A 356 -13.61 12.47 -2.60
CA SER A 356 -14.96 11.96 -2.39
C SER A 356 -15.18 10.63 -3.13
N ILE A 357 -16.07 9.80 -2.60
CA ILE A 357 -16.57 8.60 -3.26
C ILE A 357 -17.08 8.92 -4.69
N GLN A 358 -17.76 10.05 -4.88
CA GLN A 358 -18.28 10.47 -6.19
C GLN A 358 -17.16 10.73 -7.20
N TYR A 359 -16.04 11.32 -6.74
CA TYR A 359 -14.91 11.58 -7.63
C TYR A 359 -14.19 10.30 -8.03
N LEU A 360 -13.94 9.39 -7.07
CA LEU A 360 -13.37 8.06 -7.36
C LEU A 360 -14.29 7.26 -8.29
N THR A 361 -15.60 7.28 -8.04
CA THR A 361 -16.62 6.65 -8.90
C THR A 361 -16.53 7.18 -10.34
N ARG A 362 -16.42 8.50 -10.53
CA ARG A 362 -16.28 9.12 -11.85
C ARG A 362 -15.04 8.64 -12.58
N ILE A 363 -13.87 8.61 -11.92
CA ILE A 363 -12.60 8.16 -12.50
C ILE A 363 -12.73 6.72 -13.01
N VAL A 364 -13.34 5.84 -12.23
CA VAL A 364 -13.54 4.43 -12.58
C VAL A 364 -14.53 4.25 -13.72
N LYS A 365 -15.68 4.96 -13.67
CA LYS A 365 -16.71 4.90 -14.74
C LYS A 365 -16.20 5.40 -16.09
N ASP A 366 -15.29 6.39 -16.09
CA ASP A 366 -14.68 6.92 -17.32
C ASP A 366 -13.84 5.86 -18.07
N LEU A 367 -13.34 4.85 -17.37
CA LEU A 367 -12.67 3.68 -17.95
C LEU A 367 -13.64 2.54 -18.34
N ASN A 368 -14.95 2.77 -18.28
CA ASN A 368 -15.98 1.74 -18.45
C ASN A 368 -15.82 0.55 -17.49
N ARG A 369 -15.32 0.82 -16.26
CA ARG A 369 -15.18 -0.17 -15.18
C ARG A 369 -16.25 0.02 -14.11
N LYS A 370 -16.43 -1.01 -13.29
CA LYS A 370 -17.44 -1.06 -12.23
C LYS A 370 -16.84 -0.58 -10.89
N PRO A 371 -17.22 0.61 -10.39
CA PRO A 371 -16.79 1.06 -9.07
C PRO A 371 -17.56 0.33 -7.96
N LEU A 372 -16.85 -0.10 -6.92
CA LEU A 372 -17.43 -0.61 -5.68
C LEU A 372 -16.69 -0.04 -4.48
N GLU A 373 -17.44 0.36 -3.47
CA GLU A 373 -16.86 0.60 -2.15
C GLU A 373 -16.63 -0.74 -1.45
N ARG A 374 -15.54 -0.89 -0.70
CA ARG A 374 -15.18 -2.11 0.04
C ARG A 374 -15.07 -1.88 1.55
N ASN A 375 -15.08 -2.95 2.34
CA ASN A 375 -14.57 -2.91 3.71
C ASN A 375 -13.04 -3.12 3.75
N SER A 376 -12.42 -3.01 4.93
CA SER A 376 -10.98 -3.18 5.14
C SER A 376 -10.47 -4.58 4.81
N HIS A 377 -11.33 -5.59 4.90
CA HIS A 377 -10.99 -7.02 4.73
C HIS A 377 -11.23 -7.56 3.31
N TYR A 378 -11.72 -6.74 2.37
CA TYR A 378 -12.14 -7.18 1.01
C TYR A 378 -13.16 -8.33 1.00
N THR A 379 -14.00 -8.42 2.04
CA THR A 379 -15.04 -9.43 2.18
C THR A 379 -16.44 -8.93 1.86
N GLU A 380 -16.64 -7.62 1.91
CA GLU A 380 -17.90 -6.95 1.62
C GLU A 380 -17.70 -5.81 0.62
N PHE A 381 -18.62 -5.74 -0.35
CA PHE A 381 -18.59 -4.76 -1.43
C PHE A 381 -19.95 -4.08 -1.57
N TYR A 382 -19.92 -2.76 -1.65
CA TYR A 382 -21.12 -1.92 -1.67
C TYR A 382 -21.20 -1.18 -3.01
N PRO A 383 -22.32 -1.31 -3.74
CA PRO A 383 -22.54 -0.51 -4.95
C PRO A 383 -22.54 0.97 -4.66
N VAL A 384 -21.93 1.76 -5.56
CA VAL A 384 -21.91 3.23 -5.51
C VAL A 384 -22.66 3.80 -6.73
N GLU A 385 -23.40 4.90 -6.53
CA GLU A 385 -24.21 5.55 -7.56
C GLU A 385 -23.41 6.47 -8.49
#